data_671be830aca6015119d350051a5aff19
#
_entry.id   671be830aca6015119d350051a5aff19
#
_cell.length_a   1.000
_cell.length_b   1.000
_cell.length_c   1.000
_cell.angle_alpha   90.00
_cell.angle_beta   90.00
_cell.angle_gamma   90.00
#
_symmetry.space_group_name_H-M   'P 1'
#
loop_
_entity.id
_entity.type
_entity.pdbx_description
1 polymer ?
#
loop_
_entity_poly.entity_id
_entity_poly.type
_entity_poly.pdbx_seq_one_letter_code
_entity_poly.pdbx_strand_id
1 'polypeptide(L)'
;PALTRDHNQLAKNTVFLYLAYIRAALNYAVKENLLQSSPFKKIKRDMLSGSEAKREYLTVEEVKRLIATPCRRDDMKAAFLFSCFCGLRIMDIKNLCWKHISKNGNRWQVEIRQYKTGALLYLPLNMNARKWMPEQGDASSEDRVFPKLSIWYKSILRDWATDAGI
;
A
#
# COMPACT_ATOMS: atom_id res chain seq x y z
N PRO A 1 21.68 -5.14 26.82
CA PRO A 1 22.52 -4.28 26.03
C PRO A 1 21.64 -3.74 24.88
N ALA A 2 21.44 -2.43 24.90
CA ALA A 2 20.74 -1.76 23.82
C ALA A 2 21.59 -1.90 22.54
N LEU A 3 21.04 -2.53 21.52
CA LEU A 3 21.61 -2.52 20.18
C LEU A 3 21.53 -1.07 19.68
N THR A 4 22.61 -0.32 19.86
CA THR A 4 22.75 1.05 19.37
C THR A 4 22.74 1.03 17.84
N ARG A 5 22.02 1.97 17.23
CA ARG A 5 21.82 2.03 15.78
C ARG A 5 23.08 2.49 15.08
N ASP A 6 23.82 1.55 14.50
CA ASP A 6 24.65 1.81 13.32
C ASP A 6 23.79 1.71 12.06
N HIS A 7 24.21 2.33 10.98
CA HIS A 7 23.46 2.42 9.70
C HIS A 7 22.99 1.07 9.09
N ASN A 8 23.36 -0.07 9.69
CA ASN A 8 22.98 -1.42 9.30
C ASN A 8 21.94 -2.09 10.22
N GLN A 9 21.31 -1.37 11.16
CA GLN A 9 20.36 -2.01 12.08
C GLN A 9 18.96 -2.10 11.50
N LEU A 10 18.41 -3.30 11.56
CA LEU A 10 17.02 -3.59 11.20
C LEU A 10 16.04 -2.83 12.11
N ALA A 11 14.95 -2.33 11.52
CA ALA A 11 13.86 -1.74 12.30
C ALA A 11 13.28 -2.76 13.31
N LYS A 12 12.86 -2.31 14.49
CA LYS A 12 12.31 -3.17 15.56
C LYS A 12 11.23 -4.14 15.05
N ASN A 13 10.32 -3.67 14.19
CA ASN A 13 9.27 -4.50 13.62
C ASN A 13 9.81 -5.57 12.67
N THR A 14 10.91 -5.31 11.95
CA THR A 14 11.58 -6.31 11.10
C THR A 14 12.24 -7.39 11.96
N VAL A 15 12.92 -7.00 13.04
CA VAL A 15 13.48 -7.95 14.00
C VAL A 15 12.40 -8.81 14.63
N PHE A 16 11.30 -8.18 15.05
CA PHE A 16 10.13 -8.89 15.58
C PHE A 16 9.58 -9.92 14.60
N LEU A 17 9.45 -9.55 13.32
CA LEU A 17 8.96 -10.44 12.27
C LEU A 17 9.90 -11.65 12.07
N TYR A 18 11.21 -11.43 12.03
CA TYR A 18 12.17 -12.52 11.90
C TYR A 18 12.14 -13.46 13.11
N LEU A 19 12.06 -12.91 14.31
CA LEU A 19 11.91 -13.71 15.53
C LEU A 19 10.61 -14.51 15.53
N ALA A 20 9.52 -13.96 15.01
CA ALA A 20 8.25 -14.67 14.86
C ALA A 20 8.37 -15.86 13.89
N TYR A 21 9.07 -15.70 12.77
CA TYR A 21 9.33 -16.80 11.84
C TYR A 21 10.22 -17.89 12.44
N ILE A 22 11.30 -17.51 13.13
CA ILE A 22 12.19 -18.48 13.83
C ILE A 22 11.39 -19.25 14.89
N ARG A 23 10.57 -18.55 15.67
CA ARG A 23 9.68 -19.17 16.65
C ARG A 23 8.72 -20.17 16.03
N ALA A 24 8.10 -19.80 14.90
CA ALA A 24 7.18 -20.69 14.18
C ALA A 24 7.91 -21.95 13.70
N ALA A 25 9.09 -21.80 13.10
CA ALA A 25 9.90 -22.93 12.64
C ALA A 25 10.31 -23.88 13.78
N LEU A 26 10.76 -23.32 14.93
CA LEU A 26 11.13 -24.13 16.11
C LEU A 26 9.92 -24.83 16.74
N ASN A 27 8.76 -24.17 16.77
CA ASN A 27 7.54 -24.82 17.25
C ASN A 27 7.08 -25.93 16.30
N TYR A 28 7.26 -25.76 14.99
CA TYR A 28 7.01 -26.81 14.03
C TYR A 28 7.96 -28.01 14.23
N ALA A 29 9.26 -27.75 14.44
CA ALA A 29 10.23 -28.81 14.74
C ALA A 29 9.88 -29.61 16.02
N VAL A 30 9.33 -28.96 17.05
CA VAL A 30 8.80 -29.64 18.23
C VAL A 30 7.59 -30.49 17.89
N LYS A 31 6.67 -30.00 17.06
CA LYS A 31 5.49 -30.74 16.60
C LYS A 31 5.86 -31.99 15.81
N GLU A 32 6.91 -31.89 14.99
CA GLU A 32 7.44 -33.02 14.21
C GLU A 32 8.39 -33.94 15.02
N ASN A 33 8.48 -33.77 16.35
CA ASN A 33 9.38 -34.52 17.23
C ASN A 33 10.89 -34.43 16.91
N LEU A 34 11.29 -33.42 16.14
CA LEU A 34 12.71 -33.13 15.84
C LEU A 34 13.41 -32.42 17.00
N LEU A 35 12.65 -31.75 17.88
CA LEU A 35 13.11 -31.12 19.11
C LEU A 35 12.19 -31.50 20.26
N GLN A 36 12.77 -31.78 21.43
CA GLN A 36 11.99 -32.03 22.65
C GLN A 36 11.25 -30.78 23.15
N SER A 37 11.86 -29.61 23.01
CA SER A 37 11.23 -28.33 23.40
C SER A 37 11.81 -27.17 22.60
N SER A 38 11.00 -26.13 22.41
CA SER A 38 11.45 -24.94 21.72
C SER A 38 12.34 -24.08 22.62
N PRO A 39 13.57 -23.74 22.19
CA PRO A 39 14.45 -22.83 22.94
C PRO A 39 13.85 -21.44 23.12
N PHE A 40 12.86 -21.05 22.31
CA PHE A 40 12.12 -19.80 22.44
C PHE A 40 11.36 -19.64 23.77
N LYS A 41 11.09 -20.75 24.50
CA LYS A 41 10.45 -20.67 25.82
C LYS A 41 11.28 -19.90 26.83
N LYS A 42 12.62 -19.81 26.64
CA LYS A 42 13.54 -19.07 27.51
C LYS A 42 13.66 -17.58 27.19
N ILE A 43 13.10 -17.11 26.07
CA ILE A 43 13.17 -15.72 25.65
C ILE A 43 12.03 -14.94 26.29
N LYS A 44 12.37 -13.86 27.02
CA LYS A 44 11.37 -12.99 27.67
C LYS A 44 10.52 -12.27 26.61
N ARG A 45 9.20 -12.15 26.87
CA ARG A 45 8.21 -11.53 25.97
C ARG A 45 8.54 -10.09 25.60
N ASP A 46 9.13 -9.33 26.51
CA ASP A 46 9.48 -7.91 26.32
C ASP A 46 10.51 -7.69 25.21
N MET A 47 11.33 -8.70 24.92
CA MET A 47 12.27 -8.69 23.79
C MET A 47 11.58 -8.95 22.44
N LEU A 48 10.33 -9.38 22.46
CA LEU A 48 9.55 -9.79 21.29
C LEU A 48 8.44 -8.78 20.92
N SER A 49 8.32 -7.67 21.66
CA SER A 49 7.33 -6.65 21.35
C SER A 49 7.81 -5.75 20.20
N GLY A 50 7.02 -5.67 19.14
CA GLY A 50 7.20 -4.66 18.10
C GLY A 50 6.91 -3.26 18.66
N SER A 51 7.44 -2.22 18.02
CA SER A 51 7.03 -0.85 18.31
C SER A 51 5.67 -0.58 17.69
N GLU A 52 4.79 0.12 18.43
CA GLU A 52 3.62 0.71 17.80
C GLU A 52 4.08 1.70 16.73
N ALA A 53 3.84 1.39 15.47
CA ALA A 53 4.11 2.32 14.39
C ALA A 53 3.00 3.39 14.39
N LYS A 54 3.34 4.63 14.68
CA LYS A 54 2.45 5.76 14.43
C LYS A 54 2.15 5.79 12.93
N ARG A 55 0.91 5.52 12.57
CA ARG A 55 0.46 5.62 11.18
C ARG A 55 0.22 7.07 10.86
N GLU A 56 0.96 7.60 9.92
CA GLU A 56 0.73 8.91 9.35
C GLU A 56 -0.26 8.79 8.18
N TYR A 57 -1.13 9.77 8.06
CA TYR A 57 -2.11 9.87 6.98
C TYR A 57 -2.23 11.33 6.55
N LEU A 58 -2.60 11.53 5.30
CA LEU A 58 -2.83 12.86 4.77
C LEU A 58 -4.15 13.41 5.31
N THR A 59 -4.10 14.62 5.85
CA THR A 59 -5.29 15.39 6.21
C THR A 59 -6.01 15.90 4.95
N VAL A 60 -7.25 16.30 5.10
CA VAL A 60 -8.02 16.89 3.98
C VAL A 60 -7.33 18.13 3.42
N GLU A 61 -6.75 18.95 4.31
CA GLU A 61 -6.05 20.18 3.91
C GLU A 61 -4.76 19.88 3.13
N GLU A 62 -4.04 18.83 3.51
CA GLU A 62 -2.87 18.36 2.76
C GLU A 62 -3.25 17.82 1.38
N VAL A 63 -4.33 17.07 1.28
CA VAL A 63 -4.84 16.63 -0.03
C VAL A 63 -5.24 17.82 -0.90
N LYS A 64 -5.86 18.87 -0.35
CA LYS A 64 -6.16 20.10 -1.09
C LYS A 64 -4.90 20.81 -1.59
N ARG A 65 -3.85 20.88 -0.76
CA ARG A 65 -2.55 21.44 -1.17
C ARG A 65 -1.93 20.63 -2.31
N LEU A 66 -1.93 19.30 -2.21
CA LEU A 66 -1.47 18.41 -3.29
C LEU A 66 -2.23 18.64 -4.59
N ILE A 67 -3.55 18.82 -4.53
CA ILE A 67 -4.38 19.12 -5.71
C ILE A 67 -3.92 20.44 -6.36
N ALA A 68 -3.67 21.47 -5.55
CA ALA A 68 -3.27 22.80 -6.03
C ALA A 68 -1.83 22.84 -6.56
N THR A 69 -0.94 21.99 -6.03
CA THR A 69 0.49 21.99 -6.40
C THR A 69 0.72 21.26 -7.73
N PRO A 70 1.44 21.88 -8.70
CA PRO A 70 1.84 21.19 -9.93
C PRO A 70 2.69 19.95 -9.63
N CYS A 71 2.52 18.92 -10.43
CA CYS A 71 3.35 17.71 -10.38
C CYS A 71 4.04 17.50 -11.72
N ARG A 72 5.30 17.07 -11.70
CA ARG A 72 6.07 16.79 -12.93
C ARG A 72 5.44 15.71 -13.81
N ARG A 73 4.52 14.92 -13.25
CA ARG A 73 3.85 13.79 -13.90
C ARG A 73 2.36 13.82 -13.57
N ASP A 74 1.56 14.36 -14.50
CA ASP A 74 0.11 14.48 -14.33
C ASP A 74 -0.59 13.12 -14.21
N ASP A 75 -0.12 12.12 -14.95
CA ASP A 75 -0.64 10.75 -14.86
C ASP A 75 -0.44 10.14 -13.47
N MET A 76 0.68 10.43 -12.82
CA MET A 76 0.96 9.98 -11.48
C MET A 76 0.15 10.76 -10.44
N LYS A 77 0.04 12.08 -10.59
CA LYS A 77 -0.83 12.92 -9.76
C LYS A 77 -2.26 12.42 -9.81
N ALA A 78 -2.77 12.16 -11.01
CA ALA A 78 -4.11 11.63 -11.22
C ALA A 78 -4.31 10.27 -10.52
N ALA A 79 -3.39 9.32 -10.71
CA ALA A 79 -3.47 8.01 -10.08
C ALA A 79 -3.37 8.06 -8.56
N PHE A 80 -2.50 8.94 -8.01
CA PHE A 80 -2.37 9.13 -6.57
C PHE A 80 -3.65 9.71 -5.96
N LEU A 81 -4.18 10.78 -6.54
CA LEU A 81 -5.42 11.42 -6.06
C LEU A 81 -6.62 10.49 -6.25
N PHE A 82 -6.69 9.74 -7.36
CA PHE A 82 -7.68 8.68 -7.52
C PHE A 82 -7.61 7.68 -6.35
N SER A 83 -6.39 7.25 -5.97
CA SER A 83 -6.22 6.33 -4.83
C SER A 83 -6.70 6.92 -3.51
N CYS A 84 -6.43 8.21 -3.26
CA CYS A 84 -6.89 8.90 -2.05
C CYS A 84 -8.43 8.89 -1.93
N PHE A 85 -9.14 9.02 -3.05
CA PHE A 85 -10.60 9.09 -3.03
C PHE A 85 -11.31 7.75 -3.17
N CYS A 86 -10.63 6.71 -3.65
CA CYS A 86 -11.23 5.37 -3.79
C CYS A 86 -10.65 4.33 -2.80
N GLY A 87 -9.51 4.58 -2.16
CA GLY A 87 -8.90 3.67 -1.20
C GLY A 87 -8.24 2.42 -1.82
N LEU A 88 -8.06 2.36 -3.13
CA LEU A 88 -7.36 1.26 -3.79
C LEU A 88 -5.86 1.30 -3.50
N ARG A 89 -5.26 0.12 -3.31
CA ARG A 89 -3.81 0.01 -3.16
C ARG A 89 -3.09 0.28 -4.48
N ILE A 90 -1.85 0.75 -4.40
CA ILE A 90 -1.06 1.09 -5.60
C ILE A 90 -0.96 -0.07 -6.61
N MET A 91 -0.86 -1.31 -6.16
CA MET A 91 -0.82 -2.46 -7.06
C MET A 91 -2.17 -2.73 -7.73
N ASP A 92 -3.27 -2.47 -7.03
CA ASP A 92 -4.62 -2.59 -7.59
C ASP A 92 -4.85 -1.51 -8.65
N ILE A 93 -4.38 -0.26 -8.42
CA ILE A 93 -4.45 0.83 -9.40
C ILE A 93 -3.60 0.54 -10.64
N LYS A 94 -2.38 -0.01 -10.46
CA LYS A 94 -1.51 -0.41 -11.57
C LYS A 94 -2.14 -1.47 -12.47
N ASN A 95 -2.92 -2.36 -11.88
CA ASN A 95 -3.57 -3.47 -12.60
C ASN A 95 -5.04 -3.17 -12.95
N LEU A 96 -5.51 -1.95 -12.64
CA LEU A 96 -6.86 -1.52 -12.96
C LEU A 96 -7.00 -1.36 -14.48
N CYS A 97 -7.87 -2.17 -15.08
CA CYS A 97 -8.24 -2.09 -16.49
C CYS A 97 -9.66 -1.53 -16.62
N TRP A 98 -10.00 -1.03 -17.79
CA TRP A 98 -11.31 -0.45 -18.06
C TRP A 98 -12.45 -1.46 -17.86
N LYS A 99 -12.23 -2.75 -18.12
CA LYS A 99 -13.21 -3.81 -17.81
C LYS A 99 -13.62 -3.92 -16.34
N HIS A 100 -12.77 -3.42 -15.43
CA HIS A 100 -13.08 -3.42 -14.00
C HIS A 100 -13.95 -2.23 -13.58
N ILE A 101 -14.22 -1.30 -14.51
CA ILE A 101 -15.01 -0.11 -14.25
C ILE A 101 -16.36 -0.27 -14.94
N SER A 102 -17.42 -0.23 -14.16
CA SER A 102 -18.77 -0.30 -14.66
C SER A 102 -19.57 0.96 -14.30
N LYS A 103 -20.52 1.30 -15.18
CA LYS A 103 -21.44 2.40 -14.96
C LYS A 103 -22.86 1.87 -15.00
N ASN A 104 -23.60 2.06 -13.93
CA ASN A 104 -25.02 1.75 -13.87
C ASN A 104 -25.81 3.03 -13.56
N GLY A 105 -26.44 3.61 -14.59
CA GLY A 105 -27.02 4.94 -14.51
C GLY A 105 -25.96 5.99 -14.15
N ASN A 106 -26.13 6.70 -13.04
CA ASN A 106 -25.15 7.67 -12.53
C ASN A 106 -24.12 7.08 -11.55
N ARG A 107 -24.21 5.79 -11.25
CA ARG A 107 -23.31 5.13 -10.30
C ARG A 107 -22.17 4.49 -11.06
N TRP A 108 -20.96 4.86 -10.66
CA TRP A 108 -19.73 4.24 -11.13
C TRP A 108 -19.18 3.35 -10.04
N GLN A 109 -18.66 2.19 -10.41
CA GLN A 109 -18.06 1.27 -9.47
C GLN A 109 -16.84 0.57 -10.09
N VAL A 110 -15.92 0.18 -9.23
CA VAL A 110 -14.81 -0.72 -9.55
C VAL A 110 -15.15 -2.09 -9.01
N GLU A 111 -14.99 -3.09 -9.85
CA GLU A 111 -15.00 -4.51 -9.47
C GLU A 111 -13.63 -5.09 -9.78
N ILE A 112 -12.85 -5.38 -8.76
CA ILE A 112 -11.47 -5.85 -8.92
C ILE A 112 -11.14 -6.94 -7.90
N ARG A 113 -10.35 -7.91 -8.32
CA ARG A 113 -9.72 -8.86 -7.41
C ARG A 113 -8.43 -8.28 -6.89
N GLN A 114 -8.37 -8.01 -5.58
CA GLN A 114 -7.21 -7.37 -4.96
C GLN A 114 -5.93 -8.18 -5.18
N TYR A 115 -4.87 -7.53 -5.63
CA TYR A 115 -3.58 -8.17 -5.91
C TYR A 115 -2.98 -8.85 -4.67
N LYS A 116 -3.07 -8.22 -3.50
CA LYS A 116 -2.44 -8.74 -2.26
C LYS A 116 -3.19 -9.90 -1.62
N THR A 117 -4.51 -9.91 -1.68
CA THR A 117 -5.35 -10.85 -0.90
C THR A 117 -6.13 -11.82 -1.77
N GLY A 118 -6.24 -11.56 -3.08
CA GLY A 118 -7.10 -12.30 -3.98
C GLY A 118 -8.61 -12.06 -3.76
N ALA A 119 -8.98 -11.24 -2.75
CA ALA A 119 -10.37 -10.97 -2.43
C ALA A 119 -11.03 -10.11 -3.51
N LEU A 120 -12.27 -10.43 -3.85
CA LEU A 120 -13.10 -9.62 -4.74
C LEU A 120 -13.56 -8.36 -3.98
N LEU A 121 -13.38 -7.20 -4.60
CA LEU A 121 -13.73 -5.91 -4.04
C LEU A 121 -14.69 -5.18 -4.99
N TYR A 122 -15.83 -4.75 -4.45
CA TYR A 122 -16.78 -3.86 -5.10
C TYR A 122 -16.68 -2.49 -4.46
N LEU A 123 -16.29 -1.48 -5.23
CA LEU A 123 -16.03 -0.15 -4.70
C LEU A 123 -16.79 0.90 -5.50
N PRO A 124 -17.76 1.62 -4.90
CA PRO A 124 -18.40 2.74 -5.58
C PRO A 124 -17.42 3.89 -5.74
N LEU A 125 -17.37 4.48 -6.93
CA LEU A 125 -16.56 5.65 -7.22
C LEU A 125 -17.35 6.92 -6.95
N ASN A 126 -16.90 7.71 -6.00
CA ASN A 126 -17.45 9.04 -5.75
C ASN A 126 -17.02 10.04 -6.83
N MET A 127 -17.62 11.22 -6.85
CA MET A 127 -17.35 12.27 -7.85
C MET A 127 -15.87 12.69 -7.85
N ASN A 128 -15.23 12.75 -6.69
CA ASN A 128 -13.82 13.13 -6.59
C ASN A 128 -12.90 12.07 -7.19
N ALA A 129 -13.13 10.80 -6.92
CA ALA A 129 -12.39 9.72 -7.56
C ALA A 129 -12.55 9.77 -9.09
N ARG A 130 -13.77 9.98 -9.57
CA ARG A 130 -14.04 10.10 -11.03
C ARG A 130 -13.32 11.27 -11.68
N LYS A 131 -13.21 12.42 -10.99
CA LYS A 131 -12.48 13.60 -11.48
C LYS A 131 -11.01 13.29 -11.80
N TRP A 132 -10.42 12.38 -11.06
CA TRP A 132 -9.01 11.99 -11.21
C TRP A 132 -8.81 10.72 -12.03
N MET A 133 -9.88 10.11 -12.50
CA MET A 133 -9.82 8.99 -13.43
C MET A 133 -9.72 9.56 -14.86
N PRO A 134 -8.77 9.09 -15.69
CA PRO A 134 -8.70 9.50 -17.09
C PRO A 134 -9.96 9.09 -17.83
N GLU A 135 -10.18 9.68 -19.00
CA GLU A 135 -11.22 9.23 -19.93
C GLU A 135 -10.74 8.00 -20.69
N GLN A 136 -11.66 7.07 -20.96
CA GLN A 136 -11.31 5.84 -21.66
C GLN A 136 -10.96 6.12 -23.15
N GLY A 137 -11.66 7.05 -23.80
CA GLY A 137 -11.46 7.33 -25.21
C GLY A 137 -11.55 6.04 -26.06
N ASP A 138 -10.53 5.83 -26.91
CA ASP A 138 -10.43 4.66 -27.79
C ASP A 138 -9.77 3.43 -27.12
N ALA A 139 -9.46 3.51 -25.81
CA ALA A 139 -8.83 2.41 -25.09
C ALA A 139 -9.75 1.19 -24.99
N SER A 140 -9.19 0.01 -25.20
CA SER A 140 -9.88 -1.27 -25.04
C SER A 140 -10.29 -1.50 -23.58
N SER A 141 -11.26 -2.35 -23.37
CA SER A 141 -11.64 -2.81 -22.03
C SER A 141 -10.49 -3.50 -21.27
N GLU A 142 -9.56 -4.11 -21.99
CA GLU A 142 -8.38 -4.78 -21.42
C GLU A 142 -7.23 -3.83 -21.11
N ASP A 143 -7.28 -2.59 -21.65
CA ASP A 143 -6.25 -1.60 -21.41
C ASP A 143 -6.30 -1.07 -19.97
N ARG A 144 -5.13 -0.70 -19.46
CA ARG A 144 -5.01 -0.13 -18.11
C ARG A 144 -5.56 1.28 -18.06
N VAL A 145 -6.27 1.60 -16.99
CA VAL A 145 -6.77 2.96 -16.72
C VAL A 145 -5.60 3.94 -16.52
N PHE A 146 -4.51 3.48 -15.91
CA PHE A 146 -3.29 4.25 -15.70
C PHE A 146 -2.07 3.55 -16.33
N PRO A 147 -1.92 3.57 -17.66
CA PRO A 147 -0.93 2.75 -18.37
C PRO A 147 0.52 3.13 -18.08
N LYS A 148 0.78 4.41 -17.75
CA LYS A 148 2.13 4.95 -17.56
C LYS A 148 2.65 4.83 -16.12
N LEU A 149 1.90 4.21 -15.20
CA LEU A 149 2.35 3.99 -13.82
C LEU A 149 3.47 2.96 -13.75
N SER A 150 4.67 3.37 -13.36
CA SER A 150 5.83 2.51 -13.13
C SER A 150 6.25 2.53 -11.65
N ILE A 151 7.21 1.66 -11.28
CA ILE A 151 7.67 1.50 -9.89
C ILE A 151 8.52 2.71 -9.41
N TRP A 152 9.10 3.47 -10.32
CA TRP A 152 10.13 4.48 -10.06
C TRP A 152 9.61 5.84 -9.58
N TYR A 153 8.34 5.94 -9.18
CA TYR A 153 7.71 7.24 -8.85
C TYR A 153 7.86 7.70 -7.41
N LYS A 154 8.56 6.96 -6.55
CA LYS A 154 8.71 7.35 -5.14
C LYS A 154 9.40 8.71 -4.96
N SER A 155 10.42 9.01 -5.76
CA SER A 155 11.11 10.31 -5.71
C SER A 155 10.17 11.44 -6.14
N ILE A 156 9.47 11.26 -7.26
CA ILE A 156 8.56 12.28 -7.80
C ILE A 156 7.41 12.55 -6.81
N LEU A 157 6.85 11.51 -6.17
CA LEU A 157 5.81 11.68 -5.14
C LEU A 157 6.35 12.45 -3.94
N ARG A 158 7.57 12.14 -3.49
CA ARG A 158 8.21 12.83 -2.38
C ARG A 158 8.48 14.30 -2.72
N ASP A 159 9.06 14.57 -3.90
CA ASP A 159 9.37 15.91 -4.34
C ASP A 159 8.07 16.74 -4.44
N TRP A 160 7.02 16.19 -5.04
CA TRP A 160 5.70 16.82 -5.12
C TRP A 160 5.06 17.05 -3.75
N ALA A 161 5.16 16.12 -2.80
CA ALA A 161 4.70 16.33 -1.43
C ALA A 161 5.49 17.46 -0.74
N THR A 162 6.82 17.49 -0.92
CA THR A 162 7.67 18.57 -0.41
C THR A 162 7.26 19.94 -0.99
N ASP A 163 7.02 20.02 -2.30
CA ASP A 163 6.54 21.24 -2.98
C ASP A 163 5.16 21.68 -2.45
N ALA A 164 4.34 20.75 -1.99
CA ALA A 164 3.05 21.01 -1.36
C ALA A 164 3.15 21.35 0.15
N GLY A 165 4.36 21.37 0.72
CA GLY A 165 4.59 21.63 2.14
C GLY A 165 4.14 20.48 3.06
N ILE A 166 4.36 19.24 2.62
CA ILE A 166 4.00 17.98 3.32
C ILE A 166 5.24 17.14 3.57
#